data_8083eacf8f02a12544b4f4a090e17d1d
#
_entry.id   8083eacf8f02a12544b4f4a090e17d1d
#
_cell.length_a   1.000
_cell.length_b   1.000
_cell.length_c   1.000
_cell.angle_alpha   90.00
_cell.angle_beta   90.00
_cell.angle_gamma   90.00
#
_symmetry.space_group_name_H-M   'P 1'
#
loop_
_entity.id
_entity.type
_entity.pdbx_description
1 polymer ?
#
loop_
_entity_poly.entity_id
_entity_poly.type
_entity_poly.pdbx_seq_one_letter_code
_entity_poly.pdbx_strand_id
1 'polypeptide(L)'
;MFVIHTVGPVWNGGDHNEPKLLASCYKNCFALAREHGVRTIAFPAISCGIYHFPVERAVEIAVRETLAELNANPALEKVIFSCYGDAVFQAYQNAMRCV
;
A
#
# COMPACT_ATOMS: atom_id res chain seq x y z
N MET A 1 5.11 19.28 5.92
CA MET A 1 5.25 17.92 5.35
C MET A 1 5.36 16.89 6.46
N PHE A 2 4.63 15.78 6.34
CA PHE A 2 4.66 14.70 7.32
C PHE A 2 5.35 13.48 6.74
N VAL A 3 6.11 12.80 7.58
CA VAL A 3 6.72 11.51 7.22
C VAL A 3 6.12 10.46 8.15
N ILE A 4 5.53 9.42 7.55
CA ILE A 4 4.93 8.31 8.28
C ILE A 4 5.80 7.08 8.07
N HIS A 5 6.31 6.51 9.15
CA HIS A 5 7.14 5.31 9.09
C HIS A 5 6.32 4.07 9.42
N THR A 6 6.46 3.05 8.59
CA THR A 6 5.90 1.74 8.84
C THR A 6 6.88 0.68 8.35
N VAL A 7 6.78 -0.50 8.92
CA VAL A 7 7.61 -1.64 8.52
C VAL A 7 6.68 -2.74 8.02
N GLY A 8 6.81 -3.06 6.75
CA GLY A 8 6.05 -4.15 6.15
C GLY A 8 6.57 -5.51 6.61
N PRO A 9 5.76 -6.56 6.50
CA PRO A 9 6.17 -7.91 6.87
C PRO A 9 7.16 -8.51 5.87
N VAL A 10 8.03 -9.37 6.37
CA VAL A 10 8.85 -10.23 5.52
C VAL A 10 8.00 -11.42 5.09
N TRP A 11 8.09 -11.81 3.83
CA TRP A 11 7.36 -12.97 3.32
C TRP A 11 7.99 -14.27 3.80
N ASN A 12 7.22 -15.09 4.48
CA ASN A 12 7.63 -16.41 5.00
C ASN A 12 6.65 -17.49 4.56
N GLY A 13 6.31 -17.53 3.29
CA GLY A 13 5.45 -18.54 2.71
C GLY A 13 3.95 -18.27 2.77
N GLY A 14 3.53 -17.19 3.41
CA GLY A 14 2.13 -16.79 3.48
C GLY A 14 1.35 -17.35 4.67
N ASP A 15 1.99 -18.14 5.53
CA ASP A 15 1.34 -18.80 6.66
C ASP A 15 1.46 -18.04 7.98
N HIS A 16 2.11 -16.88 7.96
CA HIS A 16 2.38 -16.08 9.17
C HIS A 16 1.58 -14.78 9.21
N ASN A 17 0.40 -14.76 8.61
CA ASN A 17 -0.47 -13.57 8.55
C ASN A 17 0.14 -12.39 7.79
N GLU A 18 1.11 -12.63 6.92
CA GLU A 18 1.78 -11.55 6.17
C GLU A 18 0.80 -10.67 5.38
N PRO A 19 -0.20 -11.23 4.67
CA PRO A 19 -1.18 -10.39 3.98
C PRO A 19 -1.94 -9.45 4.92
N LYS A 20 -2.34 -9.94 6.10
CA LYS A 20 -3.03 -9.11 7.10
C LYS A 20 -2.11 -8.05 7.68
N LEU A 21 -0.85 -8.40 7.91
CA LEU A 21 0.14 -7.44 8.41
C LEU A 21 0.41 -6.34 7.40
N LEU A 22 0.50 -6.68 6.11
CA LEU A 22 0.68 -5.68 5.07
C LEU A 22 -0.54 -4.77 4.96
N ALA A 23 -1.74 -5.32 4.98
CA ALA A 23 -2.97 -4.53 4.98
C ALA A 23 -3.01 -3.58 6.17
N SER A 24 -2.58 -4.04 7.36
CA SER A 24 -2.51 -3.21 8.56
C SER A 24 -1.54 -2.05 8.41
N CYS A 25 -0.43 -2.25 7.70
CA CYS A 25 0.51 -1.15 7.41
C CYS A 25 -0.18 -0.03 6.65
N TYR A 26 -0.95 -0.36 5.61
CA TYR A 26 -1.69 0.64 4.84
C TYR A 26 -2.77 1.31 5.70
N LYS A 27 -3.54 0.53 6.45
CA LYS A 27 -4.59 1.06 7.32
C LYS A 27 -4.05 2.04 8.36
N ASN A 28 -2.93 1.70 8.98
CA ASN A 28 -2.30 2.55 9.98
C ASN A 28 -1.76 3.84 9.36
N CYS A 29 -1.16 3.76 8.18
CA CYS A 29 -0.69 4.94 7.46
C CYS A 29 -1.86 5.87 7.10
N PHE A 30 -2.96 5.33 6.62
CA PHE A 30 -4.15 6.12 6.30
C PHE A 30 -4.80 6.71 7.55
N ALA A 31 -4.80 5.99 8.66
CA ALA A 31 -5.33 6.51 9.93
C ALA A 31 -4.53 7.73 10.40
N LEU A 32 -3.20 7.65 10.33
CA LEU A 32 -2.33 8.78 10.67
C LEU A 32 -2.51 9.94 9.70
N ALA A 33 -2.68 9.65 8.41
CA ALA A 33 -2.93 10.68 7.41
C ALA A 33 -4.24 11.44 7.69
N ARG A 34 -5.29 10.71 8.09
CA ARG A 34 -6.56 11.35 8.48
C ARG A 34 -6.40 12.23 9.71
N GLU A 35 -5.66 11.74 10.70
CA GLU A 35 -5.41 12.48 11.94
C GLU A 35 -4.70 13.80 11.67
N HIS A 36 -3.81 13.84 10.68
CA HIS A 36 -3.04 15.05 10.34
C HIS A 36 -3.59 15.83 9.15
N GLY A 37 -4.76 15.47 8.63
CA GLY A 37 -5.40 16.20 7.54
C GLY A 37 -4.63 16.13 6.22
N VAL A 38 -3.95 15.05 5.95
CA VAL A 38 -3.16 14.86 4.74
C VAL A 38 -4.08 14.68 3.54
N ARG A 39 -3.82 15.44 2.46
CA ARG A 39 -4.59 15.37 1.22
C ARG A 39 -3.97 14.47 0.17
N THR A 40 -2.65 14.38 0.14
CA THR A 40 -1.89 13.59 -0.82
C THR A 40 -0.89 12.73 -0.06
N ILE A 41 -0.85 11.44 -0.39
CA ILE A 41 0.09 10.53 0.25
C ILE A 41 0.80 9.71 -0.84
N ALA A 42 2.10 9.49 -0.67
CA ALA A 42 2.91 8.69 -1.57
C ALA A 42 3.45 7.48 -0.83
N PHE A 43 3.33 6.32 -1.44
CA PHE A 43 3.84 5.07 -0.89
C PHE A 43 4.94 4.49 -1.77
N PRO A 44 6.02 3.98 -1.18
CA PRO A 44 6.89 3.05 -1.88
C PRO A 44 6.19 1.68 -2.00
N ALA A 45 6.80 0.76 -2.74
CA ALA A 45 6.28 -0.61 -2.85
C ALA A 45 6.62 -1.39 -1.58
N ILE A 46 5.75 -1.32 -0.58
CA ILE A 46 5.96 -1.94 0.73
C ILE A 46 6.07 -3.46 0.58
N SER A 47 7.11 -4.04 1.15
CA SER A 47 7.41 -5.47 1.19
C SER A 47 7.74 -6.12 -0.16
N CYS A 48 7.73 -5.37 -1.26
CA CYS A 48 7.99 -5.93 -2.60
C CYS A 48 9.48 -6.10 -2.92
N GLY A 49 10.36 -5.40 -2.21
CA GLY A 49 11.80 -5.45 -2.45
C GLY A 49 12.49 -6.54 -1.63
N ILE A 50 13.30 -6.12 -0.68
CA ILE A 50 14.12 -7.02 0.15
C ILE A 50 13.30 -7.98 1.02
N TYR A 51 12.02 -7.69 1.22
CA TYR A 51 11.15 -8.55 2.03
C TYR A 51 10.50 -9.69 1.23
N HIS A 52 10.74 -9.76 -0.06
CA HIS A 52 10.34 -10.89 -0.93
C HIS A 52 8.85 -11.21 -0.95
N PHE A 53 8.01 -10.27 -0.57
CA PHE A 53 6.56 -10.44 -0.70
C PHE A 53 6.20 -10.59 -2.18
N PRO A 54 5.36 -11.57 -2.57
CA PRO A 54 4.95 -11.68 -3.97
C PRO A 54 4.33 -10.38 -4.46
N VAL A 55 4.90 -9.83 -5.54
CA VAL A 55 4.55 -8.50 -6.03
C VAL A 55 3.06 -8.36 -6.30
N GLU A 56 2.47 -9.32 -6.99
CA GLU A 56 1.06 -9.27 -7.36
C GLU A 56 0.14 -9.24 -6.14
N ARG A 57 0.46 -10.02 -5.13
CA ARG A 57 -0.31 -10.05 -3.89
C ARG A 57 -0.15 -8.77 -3.07
N ALA A 58 1.06 -8.25 -3.01
CA ALA A 58 1.33 -7.00 -2.31
C ALA A 58 0.60 -5.82 -2.94
N VAL A 59 0.63 -5.74 -4.28
CA VAL A 59 -0.05 -4.69 -5.04
C VAL A 59 -1.56 -4.79 -4.88
N GLU A 60 -2.12 -5.98 -4.93
CA GLU A 60 -3.55 -6.21 -4.74
C GLU A 60 -4.01 -5.68 -3.38
N ILE A 61 -3.25 -5.96 -2.32
CA ILE A 61 -3.54 -5.46 -0.98
C ILE A 61 -3.46 -3.93 -0.94
N ALA A 62 -2.42 -3.35 -1.52
CA ALA A 62 -2.23 -1.90 -1.56
C ALA A 62 -3.39 -1.20 -2.26
N VAL A 63 -3.80 -1.68 -3.41
CA VAL A 63 -4.90 -1.10 -4.18
C VAL A 63 -6.23 -1.24 -3.43
N ARG A 64 -6.49 -2.41 -2.87
CA ARG A 64 -7.72 -2.66 -2.12
C ARG A 64 -7.86 -1.71 -0.91
N GLU A 65 -6.80 -1.59 -0.12
CA GLU A 65 -6.82 -0.72 1.05
C GLU A 65 -6.94 0.76 0.66
N THR A 66 -6.29 1.15 -0.43
CA THR A 66 -6.35 2.52 -0.94
C THR A 66 -7.76 2.88 -1.41
N LEU A 67 -8.42 1.99 -2.16
CA LEU A 67 -9.78 2.24 -2.62
C LEU A 67 -10.76 2.37 -1.46
N ALA A 68 -10.61 1.52 -0.44
CA ALA A 68 -11.43 1.60 0.76
C ALA A 68 -11.25 2.95 1.45
N GLU A 69 -10.02 3.45 1.54
CA GLU A 69 -9.75 4.73 2.18
C GLU A 69 -10.29 5.90 1.34
N LEU A 70 -10.10 5.89 0.03
CA LEU A 70 -10.59 6.96 -0.84
C LEU A 70 -12.12 7.07 -0.79
N ASN A 71 -12.81 5.95 -0.65
CA ASN A 71 -14.25 5.94 -0.49
C ASN A 71 -14.71 6.43 0.89
N ALA A 72 -13.92 6.18 1.92
CA ALA A 72 -14.28 6.51 3.30
C ALA A 72 -13.82 7.90 3.73
N ASN A 73 -12.80 8.47 3.07
CA ASN A 73 -12.17 9.71 3.48
C ASN A 73 -12.19 10.74 2.35
N PRO A 74 -13.20 11.60 2.25
CA PRO A 74 -13.28 12.62 1.18
C PRO A 74 -12.15 13.65 1.21
N ALA A 75 -11.47 13.82 2.33
CA ALA A 75 -10.36 14.76 2.45
C ALA A 75 -9.10 14.27 1.74
N LEU A 76 -8.96 12.96 1.54
CA LEU A 76 -7.84 12.40 0.81
C LEU A 76 -8.11 12.52 -0.69
N GLU A 77 -7.27 13.30 -1.37
CA GLU A 77 -7.47 13.64 -2.79
C GLU A 77 -6.67 12.74 -3.71
N LYS A 78 -5.48 12.29 -3.28
CA LYS A 78 -4.56 11.62 -4.18
C LYS A 78 -3.66 10.65 -3.45
N VAL A 79 -3.48 9.47 -4.01
CA VAL A 79 -2.50 8.48 -3.55
C VAL A 79 -1.57 8.14 -4.71
N ILE A 80 -0.27 8.23 -4.45
CA ILE A 80 0.77 7.97 -5.43
C ILE A 80 1.55 6.73 -5.00
N PHE A 81 1.74 5.78 -5.92
CA PHE A 81 2.59 4.63 -5.69
C PHE A 81 3.89 4.79 -6.45
N SER A 82 5.00 4.80 -5.74
CA SER A 82 6.34 4.82 -6.35
C SER A 82 6.76 3.39 -6.67
N CYS A 83 7.05 3.13 -7.94
CA CYS A 83 7.35 1.78 -8.40
C CYS A 83 8.83 1.68 -8.78
N TYR A 84 9.50 0.66 -8.22
CA TYR A 84 10.85 0.30 -8.61
C TYR A 84 10.79 -0.96 -9.46
N GLY A 85 11.28 -0.86 -10.71
CA GLY A 85 11.33 -1.96 -11.63
C GLY A 85 10.02 -2.21 -12.36
N ASP A 86 10.13 -2.90 -13.50
CA ASP A 86 9.01 -3.10 -14.41
C ASP A 86 7.95 -4.05 -13.85
N ALA A 87 8.35 -5.04 -13.06
CA ALA A 87 7.42 -6.01 -12.50
C ALA A 87 6.41 -5.36 -11.56
N VAL A 88 6.87 -4.46 -10.69
CA VAL A 88 6.00 -3.74 -9.75
C VAL A 88 5.09 -2.78 -10.50
N PHE A 89 5.64 -2.05 -11.47
CA PHE A 89 4.88 -1.11 -12.29
C PHE A 89 3.76 -1.82 -13.06
N GLN A 90 4.07 -2.94 -13.69
CA GLN A 90 3.08 -3.73 -14.42
C GLN A 90 2.00 -4.29 -13.49
N ALA A 91 2.38 -4.73 -12.31
CA ALA A 91 1.42 -5.25 -11.33
C ALA A 91 0.41 -4.17 -10.90
N TYR A 92 0.88 -2.94 -10.66
CA TYR A 92 -0.02 -1.83 -10.34
C TYR A 92 -0.92 -1.46 -11.50
N GLN A 93 -0.39 -1.44 -12.73
CA GLN A 93 -1.22 -1.17 -13.90
C GLN A 93 -2.32 -2.21 -14.06
N ASN A 94 -1.99 -3.49 -13.91
CA ASN A 94 -2.97 -4.57 -14.01
C ASN A 94 -4.03 -4.49 -12.91
N ALA A 95 -3.63 -4.23 -11.69
CA ALA A 95 -4.56 -4.09 -10.58
C ALA A 95 -5.53 -2.91 -10.77
N MET A 96 -5.03 -1.80 -11.28
CA MET A 96 -5.85 -0.61 -11.50
C MET A 96 -6.82 -0.76 -12.66
N ARG A 97 -6.53 -1.62 -13.63
CA ARG A 97 -7.47 -1.89 -14.73
C ARG A 97 -8.70 -2.66 -14.28
N CYS A 98 -8.59 -3.38 -13.19
CA CYS A 98 -9.68 -4.20 -12.66
C CYS A 98 -10.63 -3.43 -11.73
N VAL A 99 -10.41 -2.13 -11.58
CA VAL A 99 -11.19 -1.30 -10.66
C VAL A 99 -12.21 -0.46 -11.40
#